data_b27aede4775402bd368f3ec9a05034ce
#
_entry.id   b27aede4775402bd368f3ec9a05034ce
#
_cell.length_a   1.000
_cell.length_b   1.000
_cell.length_c   1.000
_cell.angle_alpha   90.00
_cell.angle_beta   90.00
_cell.angle_gamma   90.00
#
_symmetry.space_group_name_H-M   'P 1'
#
loop_
_entity.id
_entity.type
_entity.pdbx_description
1 polymer ?
#
loop_
_entity_poly.entity_id
_entity_poly.type
_entity_poly.pdbx_seq_one_letter_code
_entity_poly.pdbx_strand_id
1 'polypeptide(L)'
;MAEELADEKELERLRAYLDQQLNQVKGAVSRLANKLQRRLQAQQNRSWKFDLEEGLLDSARLARIVANPTTPLSFKQESETEFRDTVVSLLIDNSGSMRGRPISIAAICAEVLVRTLERCQVKTEILGFTTKAWKGGQSREFWLEKERPPTPGRLNDIRHIIYKTADAPWRRSKNNLGLMMKEGLLKENIDGEALEWAYRRAIRRSEARRILMVISDGAPVDDSTLSVNPSSYLERHLRSVINMIETKEVVELIAIGIGHDVTRYYKRAVTITDAEQLAGAITEQLAELFEKK
;
A
#
# COMPACT_ATOMS: atom_id res chain seq x y z
N MET A 1 -13.07 -11.19 -2.67
CA MET A 1 -13.27 -9.95 -1.87
C MET A 1 -13.31 -10.30 -0.40
N ALA A 2 -13.06 -9.33 0.51
CA ALA A 2 -13.18 -9.58 1.96
C ALA A 2 -14.60 -10.04 2.38
N GLU A 3 -15.60 -9.51 1.72
CA GLU A 3 -17.02 -9.83 1.91
C GLU A 3 -17.39 -11.30 1.61
N GLU A 4 -16.55 -12.03 0.90
CA GLU A 4 -16.72 -13.47 0.62
C GLU A 4 -16.15 -14.35 1.74
N LEU A 5 -15.39 -13.78 2.67
CA LEU A 5 -14.69 -14.51 3.74
C LEU A 5 -15.34 -14.39 5.11
N ALA A 6 -16.31 -13.49 5.26
CA ALA A 6 -17.10 -13.31 6.46
C ALA A 6 -18.44 -12.65 6.11
N ASP A 7 -19.48 -12.96 6.87
CA ASP A 7 -20.76 -12.30 6.71
C ASP A 7 -20.74 -10.85 7.27
N GLU A 8 -21.74 -10.06 6.93
CA GLU A 8 -21.82 -8.65 7.29
C GLU A 8 -21.78 -8.44 8.82
N LYS A 9 -22.49 -9.30 9.58
CA LYS A 9 -22.53 -9.23 11.06
C LYS A 9 -21.17 -9.54 11.67
N GLU A 10 -20.46 -10.52 11.12
CA GLU A 10 -19.09 -10.86 11.56
C GLU A 10 -18.13 -9.70 11.26
N LEU A 11 -18.20 -9.11 10.06
CA LEU A 11 -17.41 -7.94 9.70
C LEU A 11 -17.66 -6.75 10.62
N GLU A 12 -18.91 -6.47 10.98
CA GLU A 12 -19.27 -5.42 11.93
C GLU A 12 -18.68 -5.68 13.32
N ARG A 13 -18.78 -6.92 13.82
CA ARG A 13 -18.21 -7.31 15.10
C ARG A 13 -16.68 -7.16 15.12
N LEU A 14 -16.02 -7.66 14.10
CA LEU A 14 -14.55 -7.54 13.94
C LEU A 14 -14.15 -6.07 13.80
N ARG A 15 -14.95 -5.27 13.11
CA ARG A 15 -14.73 -3.84 12.98
C ARG A 15 -14.86 -3.13 14.33
N ALA A 16 -15.87 -3.44 15.11
CA ALA A 16 -16.02 -2.88 16.46
C ALA A 16 -14.83 -3.19 17.36
N TYR A 17 -14.29 -4.41 17.27
CA TYR A 17 -13.06 -4.77 17.96
C TYR A 17 -11.85 -3.92 17.51
N LEU A 18 -11.67 -3.74 16.20
CA LEU A 18 -10.63 -2.87 15.66
C LEU A 18 -10.83 -1.41 16.10
N ASP A 19 -12.07 -0.90 16.09
CA ASP A 19 -12.37 0.46 16.54
C ASP A 19 -12.03 0.67 18.03
N GLN A 20 -12.18 -0.36 18.87
CA GLN A 20 -11.75 -0.32 20.26
C GLN A 20 -10.22 -0.18 20.39
N GLN A 21 -9.45 -0.92 19.59
CA GLN A 21 -7.99 -0.78 19.52
C GLN A 21 -7.57 0.60 19.03
N LEU A 22 -8.24 1.11 17.99
CA LEU A 22 -8.02 2.46 17.44
C LEU A 22 -8.28 3.58 18.44
N ASN A 23 -9.26 3.42 19.33
CA ASN A 23 -9.57 4.43 20.33
C ASN A 23 -8.43 4.68 21.31
N GLN A 24 -7.61 3.66 21.60
CA GLN A 24 -6.45 3.80 22.48
C GLN A 24 -5.36 4.72 21.88
N VAL A 25 -5.26 4.76 20.54
CA VAL A 25 -4.25 5.54 19.80
C VAL A 25 -4.84 6.73 19.03
N LYS A 26 -6.12 7.02 19.21
CA LYS A 26 -6.88 8.02 18.43
C LYS A 26 -6.25 9.42 18.43
N GLY A 27 -5.66 9.84 19.55
CA GLY A 27 -4.98 11.14 19.65
C GLY A 27 -3.71 11.21 18.79
N ALA A 28 -2.91 10.15 18.78
CA ALA A 28 -1.70 10.05 17.96
C ALA A 28 -2.07 10.00 16.48
N VAL A 29 -3.06 9.18 16.12
CA VAL A 29 -3.60 9.03 14.76
C VAL A 29 -4.10 10.35 14.18
N SER A 30 -4.86 11.14 14.96
CA SER A 30 -5.39 12.42 14.50
C SER A 30 -4.28 13.46 14.27
N ARG A 31 -3.28 13.50 15.14
CA ARG A 31 -2.10 14.39 14.97
C ARG A 31 -1.32 14.01 13.71
N LEU A 32 -1.13 12.72 13.48
CA LEU A 32 -0.46 12.21 12.30
C LEU A 32 -1.21 12.59 11.02
N ALA A 33 -2.50 12.28 10.94
CA ALA A 33 -3.33 12.59 9.79
C ALA A 33 -3.26 14.08 9.45
N ASN A 34 -3.36 14.96 10.45
CA ASN A 34 -3.27 16.40 10.25
C ASN A 34 -1.86 16.85 9.79
N LYS A 35 -0.79 16.27 10.36
CA LYS A 35 0.59 16.59 9.97
C LYS A 35 0.86 16.15 8.53
N LEU A 36 0.46 14.93 8.17
CA LEU A 36 0.62 14.39 6.82
C LEU A 36 -0.20 15.19 5.81
N GLN A 37 -1.46 15.49 6.13
CA GLN A 37 -2.32 16.31 5.27
C GLN A 37 -1.71 17.70 5.02
N ARG A 38 -1.23 18.38 6.07
CA ARG A 38 -0.57 19.69 5.90
C ARG A 38 0.67 19.61 5.02
N ARG A 39 1.50 18.57 5.19
CA ARG A 39 2.70 18.37 4.35
C ARG A 39 2.32 18.08 2.89
N LEU A 40 1.36 17.18 2.65
CA LEU A 40 0.89 16.89 1.30
C LEU A 40 0.27 18.12 0.63
N GLN A 41 -0.52 18.90 1.36
CA GLN A 41 -1.07 20.16 0.83
C GLN A 41 0.00 21.24 0.58
N ALA A 42 1.00 21.33 1.45
CA ALA A 42 2.11 22.27 1.24
C ALA A 42 2.98 21.91 0.02
N GLN A 43 2.98 20.66 -0.38
CA GLN A 43 3.70 20.14 -1.54
C GLN A 43 2.87 20.16 -2.84
N GLN A 44 1.61 20.56 -2.77
CA GLN A 44 0.85 20.89 -3.97
C GLN A 44 1.56 22.02 -4.68
N ASN A 45 2.38 21.68 -5.67
CA ASN A 45 3.09 22.66 -6.47
C ASN A 45 2.07 23.53 -7.17
N ARG A 46 2.00 24.79 -6.77
CA ARG A 46 1.30 25.81 -7.51
C ARG A 46 2.04 26.01 -8.82
N SER A 47 1.48 25.51 -9.90
CA SER A 47 2.01 25.77 -11.25
C SER A 47 1.25 26.96 -11.83
N TRP A 48 1.97 27.75 -12.62
CA TRP A 48 1.36 28.85 -13.36
C TRP A 48 1.05 28.39 -14.78
N LYS A 49 -0.22 28.50 -15.18
CA LYS A 49 -0.59 28.47 -16.59
C LYS A 49 -0.34 29.87 -17.15
N PHE A 50 0.47 29.94 -18.17
CA PHE A 50 0.82 31.17 -18.85
C PHE A 50 0.06 31.30 -20.17
N ASP A 51 0.21 32.47 -20.81
CA ASP A 51 -0.35 32.75 -22.12
C ASP A 51 -1.89 32.59 -22.13
N LEU A 52 -2.56 33.19 -21.14
CA LEU A 52 -4.01 33.22 -21.01
C LEU A 52 -4.57 34.60 -21.40
N GLU A 53 -5.84 34.63 -21.79
CA GLU A 53 -6.59 35.84 -22.09
C GLU A 53 -7.09 36.57 -20.83
N GLU A 54 -7.25 35.83 -19.73
CA GLU A 54 -7.75 36.31 -18.44
C GLU A 54 -6.93 35.78 -17.27
N GLY A 55 -6.83 36.55 -16.17
CA GLY A 55 -6.13 36.15 -14.95
C GLY A 55 -5.27 37.25 -14.34
N LEU A 56 -4.18 36.86 -13.68
CA LEU A 56 -3.16 37.79 -13.17
C LEU A 56 -2.22 38.20 -14.29
N LEU A 57 -1.96 39.50 -14.40
CA LEU A 57 -1.05 40.03 -15.42
C LEU A 57 0.38 39.49 -15.22
N ASP A 58 0.94 38.90 -16.25
CA ASP A 58 2.35 38.44 -16.23
C ASP A 58 3.27 39.57 -16.69
N SER A 59 3.80 40.33 -15.74
CA SER A 59 4.68 41.46 -16.00
C SER A 59 5.95 41.09 -16.79
N ALA A 60 6.44 39.86 -16.66
CA ALA A 60 7.62 39.40 -17.39
C ALA A 60 7.36 39.22 -18.90
N ARG A 61 6.10 39.12 -19.31
CA ARG A 61 5.70 38.88 -20.71
C ARG A 61 5.05 40.10 -21.39
N LEU A 62 4.93 41.22 -20.70
CA LEU A 62 4.37 42.46 -21.26
C LEU A 62 5.11 42.98 -22.51
N ALA A 63 6.42 42.75 -22.59
CA ALA A 63 7.19 43.12 -23.77
C ALA A 63 6.68 42.45 -25.07
N ARG A 64 6.03 41.29 -24.99
CA ARG A 64 5.41 40.61 -26.15
C ARG A 64 4.23 41.36 -26.69
N ILE A 65 3.41 41.98 -25.84
CA ILE A 65 2.23 42.77 -26.26
C ILE A 65 2.67 44.03 -27.02
N VAL A 66 3.75 44.66 -26.57
CA VAL A 66 4.30 45.82 -27.24
C VAL A 66 4.85 45.44 -28.62
N ALA A 67 5.48 44.27 -28.74
CA ALA A 67 6.01 43.76 -29.99
C ALA A 67 4.93 43.21 -30.95
N ASN A 68 3.86 42.64 -30.42
CA ASN A 68 2.78 42.02 -31.20
C ASN A 68 1.41 42.23 -30.55
N PRO A 69 0.74 43.39 -30.78
CA PRO A 69 -0.50 43.76 -30.15
C PRO A 69 -1.71 42.86 -30.52
N THR A 70 -1.58 42.01 -31.54
CA THR A 70 -2.68 41.14 -32.01
C THR A 70 -2.84 39.86 -31.20
N THR A 71 -1.89 39.55 -30.30
CA THR A 71 -1.95 38.36 -29.43
C THR A 71 -1.90 38.78 -27.96
N PRO A 72 -3.04 39.10 -27.32
CA PRO A 72 -3.09 39.64 -25.95
C PRO A 72 -2.89 38.58 -24.85
N LEU A 73 -2.16 37.49 -25.12
CA LEU A 73 -1.90 36.39 -24.18
C LEU A 73 -0.84 36.77 -23.14
N SER A 74 -1.22 37.61 -22.20
CA SER A 74 -0.31 38.16 -21.17
C SER A 74 -0.73 37.88 -19.75
N PHE A 75 -1.74 37.09 -19.57
CA PHE A 75 -2.19 36.70 -18.24
C PHE A 75 -1.69 35.32 -17.86
N LYS A 76 -1.54 35.13 -16.55
CA LYS A 76 -1.23 33.85 -15.92
C LYS A 76 -2.27 33.54 -14.87
N GLN A 77 -2.59 32.29 -14.74
CA GLN A 77 -3.49 31.78 -13.71
C GLN A 77 -2.78 30.72 -12.87
N GLU A 78 -2.93 30.81 -11.58
CA GLU A 78 -2.45 29.79 -10.67
C GLU A 78 -3.25 28.50 -10.92
N SER A 79 -2.57 27.41 -11.27
CA SER A 79 -3.21 26.12 -11.40
C SER A 79 -2.66 25.19 -10.32
N GLU A 80 -3.53 24.59 -9.55
CA GLU A 80 -3.16 23.53 -8.64
C GLU A 80 -2.78 22.31 -9.47
N THR A 81 -1.54 21.83 -9.33
CA THR A 81 -1.16 20.54 -9.87
C THR A 81 -1.78 19.47 -8.97
N GLU A 82 -2.78 18.82 -9.49
CA GLU A 82 -3.57 17.87 -8.72
C GLU A 82 -2.77 16.60 -8.40
N PHE A 83 -2.69 16.21 -7.12
CA PHE A 83 -2.29 14.85 -6.70
C PHE A 83 -3.28 13.77 -7.20
N ARG A 84 -4.27 14.16 -7.97
CA ARG A 84 -5.39 13.30 -8.41
C ARG A 84 -4.96 12.11 -9.26
N ASP A 85 -3.77 12.16 -9.84
CA ASP A 85 -3.27 11.10 -10.70
C ASP A 85 -2.31 10.15 -9.98
N THR A 86 -2.56 9.92 -8.70
CA THR A 86 -1.76 9.01 -7.88
C THR A 86 -2.65 7.92 -7.27
N VAL A 87 -2.18 6.68 -7.33
CA VAL A 87 -2.76 5.55 -6.60
C VAL A 87 -1.75 4.95 -5.65
N VAL A 88 -2.19 4.66 -4.43
CA VAL A 88 -1.40 3.97 -3.39
C VAL A 88 -2.07 2.64 -3.08
N SER A 89 -1.38 1.54 -3.38
CA SER A 89 -1.82 0.19 -3.03
C SER A 89 -1.06 -0.28 -1.79
N LEU A 90 -1.79 -0.59 -0.73
CA LEU A 90 -1.25 -1.19 0.49
C LEU A 90 -1.37 -2.70 0.38
N LEU A 91 -0.26 -3.42 0.47
CA LEU A 91 -0.20 -4.88 0.51
C LEU A 91 0.18 -5.33 1.91
N ILE A 92 -0.74 -5.97 2.62
CA ILE A 92 -0.62 -6.30 4.04
C ILE A 92 -0.43 -7.79 4.23
N ASP A 93 0.58 -8.16 4.97
CA ASP A 93 0.82 -9.52 5.41
C ASP A 93 -0.23 -9.94 6.45
N ASN A 94 -0.94 -11.03 6.14
CA ASN A 94 -1.91 -11.67 7.00
C ASN A 94 -1.41 -13.07 7.42
N SER A 95 -0.11 -13.18 7.70
CA SER A 95 0.50 -14.43 8.19
C SER A 95 0.30 -14.62 9.69
N GLY A 96 0.63 -15.82 10.15
CA GLY A 96 0.51 -16.21 11.56
C GLY A 96 1.43 -15.42 12.49
N SER A 97 2.60 -15.00 12.01
CA SER A 97 3.55 -14.15 12.76
C SER A 97 2.97 -12.77 13.07
N MET A 98 2.11 -12.27 12.19
CA MET A 98 1.39 -11.01 12.39
C MET A 98 0.33 -11.06 13.50
N ARG A 99 0.03 -12.24 14.05
CA ARG A 99 -1.04 -12.42 15.06
C ARG A 99 -0.84 -11.56 16.29
N GLY A 100 -1.93 -10.97 16.78
CA GLY A 100 -1.95 -10.13 17.98
C GLY A 100 -1.58 -8.68 17.69
N ARG A 101 -0.53 -8.17 18.35
CA ARG A 101 -0.15 -6.76 18.24
C ARG A 101 0.28 -6.32 16.83
N PRO A 102 1.08 -7.08 16.06
CA PRO A 102 1.51 -6.66 14.73
C PRO A 102 0.35 -6.42 13.76
N ILE A 103 -0.63 -7.31 13.67
CA ILE A 103 -1.76 -7.14 12.75
C ILE A 103 -2.65 -5.96 13.15
N SER A 104 -2.78 -5.69 14.47
CA SER A 104 -3.50 -4.50 14.95
C SER A 104 -2.79 -3.22 14.54
N ILE A 105 -1.46 -3.17 14.65
CA ILE A 105 -0.65 -2.03 14.18
C ILE A 105 -0.78 -1.86 12.66
N ALA A 106 -0.71 -2.95 11.90
CA ALA A 106 -0.88 -2.92 10.44
C ALA A 106 -2.26 -2.36 10.03
N ALA A 107 -3.33 -2.81 10.70
CA ALA A 107 -4.69 -2.33 10.44
C ALA A 107 -4.86 -0.84 10.78
N ILE A 108 -4.30 -0.41 11.91
CA ILE A 108 -4.28 1.01 12.32
C ILE A 108 -3.53 1.84 11.27
N CYS A 109 -2.36 1.37 10.85
CA CYS A 109 -1.53 1.98 9.82
C CYS A 109 -2.32 2.17 8.52
N ALA A 110 -2.92 1.09 8.03
CA ALA A 110 -3.72 1.11 6.82
C ALA A 110 -4.89 2.10 6.89
N GLU A 111 -5.63 2.10 8.02
CA GLU A 111 -6.74 3.04 8.19
C GLU A 111 -6.29 4.51 8.17
N VAL A 112 -5.21 4.82 8.90
CA VAL A 112 -4.67 6.19 8.97
C VAL A 112 -4.23 6.65 7.59
N LEU A 113 -3.46 5.82 6.89
CA LEU A 113 -2.97 6.11 5.56
C LEU A 113 -4.11 6.36 4.58
N VAL A 114 -5.06 5.43 4.51
CA VAL A 114 -6.19 5.54 3.58
C VAL A 114 -7.04 6.78 3.86
N ARG A 115 -7.40 7.03 5.13
CA ARG A 115 -8.19 8.21 5.49
C ARG A 115 -7.48 9.52 5.17
N THR A 116 -6.16 9.56 5.35
CA THR A 116 -5.38 10.78 5.08
C THR A 116 -5.20 10.99 3.58
N LEU A 117 -4.84 9.94 2.85
CA LEU A 117 -4.63 9.99 1.41
C LEU A 117 -5.92 10.32 0.65
N GLU A 118 -7.05 9.73 1.04
CA GLU A 118 -8.34 10.05 0.41
C GLU A 118 -8.78 11.52 0.66
N ARG A 119 -8.46 12.10 1.83
CA ARG A 119 -8.66 13.53 2.07
C ARG A 119 -7.84 14.40 1.12
N CYS A 120 -6.68 13.92 0.71
CA CYS A 120 -5.83 14.56 -0.29
C CYS A 120 -6.18 14.15 -1.73
N GLN A 121 -7.33 13.48 -1.93
CA GLN A 121 -7.83 13.02 -3.24
C GLN A 121 -6.93 11.98 -3.93
N VAL A 122 -6.04 11.32 -3.20
CA VAL A 122 -5.23 10.19 -3.66
C VAL A 122 -6.08 8.92 -3.60
N LYS A 123 -6.13 8.16 -4.68
CA LYS A 123 -6.81 6.87 -4.70
C LYS A 123 -6.02 5.84 -3.88
N THR A 124 -6.74 5.04 -3.10
CA THR A 124 -6.11 4.06 -2.22
C THR A 124 -6.72 2.68 -2.39
N GLU A 125 -5.89 1.65 -2.43
CA GLU A 125 -6.28 0.25 -2.45
C GLU A 125 -5.70 -0.46 -1.22
N ILE A 126 -6.46 -1.38 -0.62
CA ILE A 126 -5.99 -2.23 0.49
C ILE A 126 -6.10 -3.68 0.08
N LEU A 127 -4.96 -4.34 0.04
CA LEU A 127 -4.77 -5.73 -0.32
C LEU A 127 -4.19 -6.50 0.87
N GLY A 128 -4.49 -7.79 0.95
CA GLY A 128 -3.86 -8.66 1.93
C GLY A 128 -3.47 -10.00 1.31
N PHE A 129 -2.56 -10.68 1.94
CA PHE A 129 -2.14 -12.00 1.49
C PHE A 129 -1.85 -12.95 2.66
N THR A 130 -2.15 -14.20 2.44
CA THR A 130 -1.88 -15.34 3.32
C THR A 130 -2.02 -16.64 2.51
N THR A 131 -1.99 -17.79 3.15
CA THR A 131 -2.32 -19.07 2.53
C THR A 131 -3.71 -19.56 2.93
N LYS A 132 -4.27 -20.51 2.20
CA LYS A 132 -5.58 -21.14 2.53
C LYS A 132 -5.45 -22.15 3.66
N ALA A 133 -4.32 -22.83 3.76
CA ALA A 133 -4.03 -23.86 4.75
C ALA A 133 -2.75 -23.54 5.52
N TRP A 134 -2.58 -24.12 6.71
CA TRP A 134 -1.36 -24.01 7.49
C TRP A 134 -0.23 -24.88 6.92
N LYS A 135 -0.55 -26.04 6.36
CA LYS A 135 0.47 -26.97 5.86
C LYS A 135 0.00 -27.60 4.56
N GLY A 136 0.18 -26.87 3.46
CA GLY A 136 -0.16 -27.36 2.15
C GLY A 136 -1.54 -26.91 1.67
N GLY A 137 -2.33 -27.84 1.15
CA GLY A 137 -3.60 -27.60 0.48
C GLY A 137 -3.67 -28.44 -0.78
N GLN A 138 -4.54 -28.11 -1.72
CA GLN A 138 -4.73 -28.84 -2.98
C GLN A 138 -3.42 -28.98 -3.78
N SER A 139 -2.56 -27.95 -3.76
CA SER A 139 -1.25 -27.99 -4.42
C SER A 139 -0.37 -29.11 -3.87
N ARG A 140 -0.39 -29.33 -2.56
CA ARG A 140 0.35 -30.41 -1.91
C ARG A 140 -0.27 -31.77 -2.17
N GLU A 141 -1.59 -31.88 -2.10
CA GLU A 141 -2.32 -33.11 -2.41
C GLU A 141 -2.00 -33.59 -3.82
N PHE A 142 -2.08 -32.70 -4.81
CA PHE A 142 -1.72 -32.98 -6.18
C PHE A 142 -0.24 -33.43 -6.37
N TRP A 143 0.68 -32.85 -5.61
CA TRP A 143 2.07 -33.28 -5.62
C TRP A 143 2.26 -34.69 -5.05
N LEU A 144 1.51 -35.03 -3.99
CA LEU A 144 1.50 -36.35 -3.39
C LEU A 144 0.95 -37.41 -4.36
N GLU A 145 -0.16 -37.10 -5.06
CA GLU A 145 -0.77 -37.96 -6.08
C GLU A 145 0.17 -38.22 -7.27
N LYS A 146 1.03 -37.27 -7.59
CA LYS A 146 2.06 -37.43 -8.66
C LYS A 146 3.37 -38.07 -8.19
N GLU A 147 3.34 -38.88 -7.13
CA GLU A 147 4.50 -39.57 -6.63
C GLU A 147 5.68 -38.69 -6.20
N ARG A 148 5.38 -37.44 -5.77
CA ARG A 148 6.34 -36.49 -5.19
C ARG A 148 7.53 -36.15 -6.13
N PRO A 149 7.29 -35.57 -7.31
CA PRO A 149 8.39 -35.17 -8.19
C PRO A 149 9.35 -34.21 -7.47
N PRO A 150 10.67 -34.27 -7.76
CA PRO A 150 11.65 -33.39 -7.11
C PRO A 150 11.44 -31.92 -7.47
N THR A 151 11.79 -31.03 -6.54
CA THR A 151 11.71 -29.57 -6.72
C THR A 151 10.35 -29.05 -7.23
N PRO A 152 9.25 -29.35 -6.52
CA PRO A 152 7.90 -29.07 -7.01
C PRO A 152 7.55 -27.57 -7.05
N GLY A 153 8.34 -26.72 -6.43
CA GLY A 153 7.99 -25.33 -6.23
C GLY A 153 7.03 -25.13 -5.03
N ARG A 154 6.11 -24.20 -5.14
CA ARG A 154 5.15 -23.91 -4.09
C ARG A 154 4.18 -25.05 -3.87
N LEU A 155 4.00 -25.47 -2.61
CA LEU A 155 3.10 -26.54 -2.19
C LEU A 155 1.97 -26.09 -1.27
N ASN A 156 1.64 -24.80 -1.25
CA ASN A 156 0.49 -24.28 -0.51
C ASN A 156 -0.42 -23.47 -1.42
N ASP A 157 -1.70 -23.41 -1.09
CA ASP A 157 -2.67 -22.62 -1.83
C ASP A 157 -2.66 -21.18 -1.31
N ILE A 158 -2.37 -20.22 -2.19
CA ILE A 158 -2.37 -18.81 -1.83
C ILE A 158 -3.79 -18.26 -1.65
N ARG A 159 -3.90 -17.26 -0.78
CA ARG A 159 -5.12 -16.46 -0.59
C ARG A 159 -4.76 -14.99 -0.67
N HIS A 160 -5.19 -14.35 -1.73
CA HIS A 160 -5.12 -12.91 -1.91
C HIS A 160 -6.47 -12.29 -1.57
N ILE A 161 -6.46 -11.24 -0.76
CA ILE A 161 -7.64 -10.60 -0.22
C ILE A 161 -7.69 -9.16 -0.69
N ILE A 162 -8.85 -8.71 -1.15
CA ILE A 162 -9.08 -7.30 -1.45
C ILE A 162 -10.01 -6.77 -0.37
N TYR A 163 -9.47 -5.94 0.52
CA TYR A 163 -10.22 -5.25 1.56
C TYR A 163 -10.91 -4.01 0.99
N LYS A 164 -10.21 -3.29 0.13
CA LYS A 164 -10.69 -2.08 -0.53
C LYS A 164 -10.11 -1.97 -1.93
N THR A 165 -10.94 -1.78 -2.92
CA THR A 165 -10.49 -1.43 -4.28
C THR A 165 -10.16 0.06 -4.38
N ALA A 166 -9.31 0.44 -5.33
CA ALA A 166 -8.88 1.83 -5.50
C ALA A 166 -10.03 2.81 -5.79
N ASP A 167 -11.08 2.35 -6.46
CA ASP A 167 -12.22 3.17 -6.87
C ASP A 167 -13.37 3.19 -5.83
N ALA A 168 -13.35 2.28 -4.84
CA ALA A 168 -14.32 2.28 -3.76
C ALA A 168 -13.92 3.30 -2.69
N PRO A 169 -14.84 4.17 -2.22
CA PRO A 169 -14.55 5.09 -1.14
C PRO A 169 -14.37 4.33 0.19
N TRP A 170 -13.49 4.83 1.04
CA TRP A 170 -13.21 4.26 2.37
C TRP A 170 -14.47 3.98 3.19
N ARG A 171 -15.43 4.89 3.13
CA ARG A 171 -16.68 4.78 3.88
C ARG A 171 -17.43 3.46 3.62
N ARG A 172 -17.37 2.91 2.40
CA ARG A 172 -18.00 1.63 2.02
C ARG A 172 -17.17 0.42 2.43
N SER A 173 -15.86 0.54 2.43
CA SER A 173 -14.94 -0.59 2.68
C SER A 173 -14.44 -0.64 4.12
N LYS A 174 -14.89 0.27 4.98
CA LYS A 174 -14.41 0.39 6.36
C LYS A 174 -14.56 -0.92 7.15
N ASN A 175 -15.69 -1.59 7.02
CA ASN A 175 -15.99 -2.83 7.76
C ASN A 175 -15.09 -3.98 7.30
N ASN A 176 -14.72 -4.02 6.02
CA ASN A 176 -13.87 -5.06 5.45
C ASN A 176 -12.50 -5.13 6.12
N LEU A 177 -11.96 -4.00 6.58
CA LEU A 177 -10.67 -3.98 7.29
C LEU A 177 -10.74 -4.75 8.62
N GLY A 178 -11.90 -4.83 9.24
CA GLY A 178 -12.13 -5.64 10.44
C GLY A 178 -11.77 -7.11 10.24
N LEU A 179 -11.88 -7.65 9.03
CA LEU A 179 -11.52 -9.02 8.69
C LEU A 179 -10.07 -9.38 9.04
N MET A 180 -9.15 -8.39 9.07
CA MET A 180 -7.77 -8.60 9.51
C MET A 180 -7.68 -9.13 10.95
N MET A 181 -8.69 -8.85 11.78
CA MET A 181 -8.76 -9.33 13.17
C MET A 181 -9.29 -10.77 13.29
N LYS A 182 -9.68 -11.42 12.19
CA LYS A 182 -10.17 -12.79 12.18
C LYS A 182 -9.02 -13.78 12.35
N GLU A 183 -8.91 -14.37 13.55
CA GLU A 183 -7.80 -15.28 13.89
C GLU A 183 -7.63 -16.45 12.92
N GLY A 184 -8.71 -17.07 12.47
CA GLY A 184 -8.69 -18.18 11.53
C GLY A 184 -8.20 -17.83 10.10
N LEU A 185 -8.03 -16.53 9.81
CA LEU A 185 -7.53 -16.04 8.53
C LEU A 185 -6.01 -16.10 8.44
N LEU A 186 -5.32 -15.79 9.53
CA LEU A 186 -3.87 -15.68 9.60
C LEU A 186 -3.20 -17.04 9.51
N LYS A 187 -2.39 -17.26 8.49
CA LYS A 187 -1.69 -18.54 8.23
C LYS A 187 -0.25 -18.31 7.78
N GLU A 188 0.22 -18.99 6.74
CA GLU A 188 1.57 -18.83 6.21
C GLU A 188 1.65 -17.73 5.15
N ASN A 189 2.85 -17.29 4.77
CA ASN A 189 3.06 -16.19 3.85
C ASN A 189 3.99 -16.56 2.68
N ILE A 190 3.56 -16.19 1.47
CA ILE A 190 4.30 -16.36 0.21
C ILE A 190 4.40 -15.00 -0.45
N ASP A 191 5.30 -14.18 0.08
CA ASP A 191 5.41 -12.73 -0.20
C ASP A 191 5.72 -12.44 -1.67
N GLY A 192 6.58 -13.25 -2.31
CA GLY A 192 6.98 -13.00 -3.69
C GLY A 192 5.80 -13.04 -4.66
N GLU A 193 4.93 -14.07 -4.58
CA GLU A 193 3.73 -14.17 -5.42
C GLU A 193 2.69 -13.10 -5.08
N ALA A 194 2.56 -12.75 -3.79
CA ALA A 194 1.66 -11.69 -3.34
C ALA A 194 2.11 -10.32 -3.87
N LEU A 195 3.41 -10.04 -3.81
CA LEU A 195 3.99 -8.81 -4.33
C LEU A 195 3.82 -8.70 -5.85
N GLU A 196 4.05 -9.80 -6.58
CA GLU A 196 3.84 -9.85 -8.02
C GLU A 196 2.36 -9.62 -8.40
N TRP A 197 1.44 -10.21 -7.64
CA TRP A 197 0.00 -9.99 -7.83
C TRP A 197 -0.39 -8.52 -7.61
N ALA A 198 0.07 -7.90 -6.52
CA ALA A 198 -0.19 -6.50 -6.23
C ALA A 198 0.44 -5.57 -7.29
N TYR A 199 1.66 -5.87 -7.74
CA TYR A 199 2.32 -5.16 -8.84
C TYR A 199 1.51 -5.23 -10.14
N ARG A 200 1.04 -6.44 -10.52
CA ARG A 200 0.21 -6.61 -11.72
C ARG A 200 -1.11 -5.84 -11.64
N ARG A 201 -1.64 -5.64 -10.44
CA ARG A 201 -2.82 -4.78 -10.23
C ARG A 201 -2.46 -3.31 -10.40
N ALA A 202 -1.38 -2.86 -9.79
CA ALA A 202 -0.92 -1.48 -9.85
C ALA A 202 -0.61 -1.02 -11.28
N ILE A 203 0.07 -1.84 -12.10
CA ILE A 203 0.40 -1.47 -13.49
C ILE A 203 -0.81 -1.36 -14.42
N ARG A 204 -1.95 -1.99 -14.07
CA ARG A 204 -3.20 -1.88 -14.82
C ARG A 204 -3.96 -0.59 -14.54
N ARG A 205 -3.52 0.19 -13.56
CA ARG A 205 -4.14 1.47 -13.22
C ARG A 205 -3.72 2.54 -14.21
N SER A 206 -4.64 3.47 -14.46
CA SER A 206 -4.43 4.59 -15.39
C SER A 206 -3.70 5.76 -14.77
N GLU A 207 -3.61 5.80 -13.43
CA GLU A 207 -2.94 6.88 -12.72
C GLU A 207 -1.47 6.99 -13.12
N ALA A 208 -0.97 8.21 -13.29
CA ALA A 208 0.40 8.48 -13.72
C ALA A 208 1.42 7.99 -12.67
N ARG A 209 1.11 8.17 -11.40
CA ARG A 209 1.97 7.73 -10.30
C ARG A 209 1.35 6.56 -9.55
N ARG A 210 2.11 5.49 -9.41
CA ARG A 210 1.68 4.25 -8.76
C ARG A 210 2.65 3.89 -7.66
N ILE A 211 2.13 3.80 -6.44
CA ILE A 211 2.92 3.48 -5.24
C ILE A 211 2.41 2.16 -4.68
N LEU A 212 3.30 1.20 -4.48
CA LEU A 212 3.02 -0.07 -3.82
C LEU A 212 3.75 -0.10 -2.49
N MET A 213 2.98 -0.15 -1.41
CA MET A 213 3.47 -0.12 -0.05
C MET A 213 3.20 -1.48 0.61
N VAL A 214 4.26 -2.19 0.96
CA VAL A 214 4.19 -3.52 1.61
C VAL A 214 4.28 -3.34 3.11
N ILE A 215 3.38 -3.98 3.85
CA ILE A 215 3.39 -4.01 5.32
C ILE A 215 3.56 -5.48 5.74
N SER A 216 4.72 -5.84 6.29
CA SER A 216 5.07 -7.21 6.70
C SER A 216 5.92 -7.19 7.95
N ASP A 217 5.97 -8.32 8.67
CA ASP A 217 6.80 -8.49 9.85
C ASP A 217 8.10 -9.28 9.59
N GLY A 218 8.39 -9.66 8.34
CA GLY A 218 9.65 -10.34 8.11
C GLY A 218 9.82 -11.12 6.82
N ALA A 219 10.31 -12.35 6.98
CA ALA A 219 10.67 -13.23 5.88
C ALA A 219 9.47 -14.08 5.41
N PRO A 220 9.44 -14.47 4.12
CA PRO A 220 8.45 -15.42 3.63
C PRO A 220 8.66 -16.80 4.24
N VAL A 221 7.60 -17.36 4.81
CA VAL A 221 7.61 -18.69 5.44
C VAL A 221 6.40 -19.50 5.01
N ASP A 222 6.66 -20.66 4.43
CA ASP A 222 5.68 -21.71 4.16
C ASP A 222 6.32 -23.08 4.37
N ASP A 223 5.96 -23.73 5.47
CA ASP A 223 6.54 -25.01 5.89
C ASP A 223 6.45 -26.08 4.81
N SER A 224 5.31 -26.13 4.12
CA SER A 224 5.09 -27.14 3.09
C SER A 224 6.02 -26.97 1.89
N THR A 225 6.23 -25.74 1.46
CA THR A 225 7.15 -25.41 0.37
C THR A 225 8.60 -25.58 0.78
N LEU A 226 8.99 -25.10 1.97
CA LEU A 226 10.37 -25.14 2.46
C LEU A 226 10.83 -26.55 2.84
N SER A 227 9.90 -27.48 3.14
CA SER A 227 10.26 -28.88 3.48
C SER A 227 10.80 -29.68 2.29
N VAL A 228 10.53 -29.26 1.05
CA VAL A 228 10.87 -30.00 -0.18
C VAL A 228 11.64 -29.17 -1.21
N ASN A 229 11.85 -27.91 -0.93
CA ASN A 229 12.67 -27.00 -1.74
C ASN A 229 13.85 -26.48 -0.90
N PRO A 230 14.86 -25.87 -1.52
CA PRO A 230 15.93 -25.20 -0.78
C PRO A 230 15.38 -24.16 0.20
N SER A 231 15.94 -24.05 1.40
CA SER A 231 15.50 -23.11 2.43
C SER A 231 15.43 -21.66 1.98
N SER A 232 16.22 -21.26 0.99
CA SER A 232 16.23 -19.94 0.39
C SER A 232 15.24 -19.76 -0.78
N TYR A 233 14.38 -20.75 -1.07
CA TYR A 233 13.51 -20.73 -2.26
C TYR A 233 12.58 -19.53 -2.27
N LEU A 234 11.81 -19.34 -1.21
CA LEU A 234 10.84 -18.23 -1.09
C LEU A 234 11.54 -16.87 -1.02
N GLU A 235 12.65 -16.80 -0.27
CA GLU A 235 13.43 -15.56 -0.15
C GLU A 235 14.05 -15.13 -1.48
N ARG A 236 14.63 -16.08 -2.24
CA ARG A 236 15.18 -15.78 -3.58
C ARG A 236 14.10 -15.28 -4.54
N HIS A 237 12.92 -15.89 -4.48
CA HIS A 237 11.80 -15.44 -5.31
C HIS A 237 11.38 -14.03 -4.93
N LEU A 238 11.20 -13.73 -3.64
CA LEU A 238 10.88 -12.40 -3.16
C LEU A 238 11.91 -11.36 -3.65
N ARG A 239 13.21 -11.62 -3.47
CA ARG A 239 14.28 -10.72 -3.94
C ARG A 239 14.25 -10.51 -5.46
N SER A 240 13.97 -11.57 -6.22
CA SER A 240 13.83 -11.46 -7.68
C SER A 240 12.68 -10.56 -8.09
N VAL A 241 11.52 -10.68 -7.43
CA VAL A 241 10.35 -9.85 -7.70
C VAL A 241 10.61 -8.40 -7.29
N ILE A 242 11.21 -8.16 -6.12
CA ILE A 242 11.58 -6.80 -5.68
C ILE A 242 12.51 -6.15 -6.70
N ASN A 243 13.59 -6.85 -7.09
CA ASN A 243 14.54 -6.32 -8.08
C ASN A 243 13.89 -6.02 -9.43
N MET A 244 12.98 -6.89 -9.88
CA MET A 244 12.22 -6.67 -11.10
C MET A 244 11.37 -5.41 -11.04
N ILE A 245 10.69 -5.15 -9.93
CA ILE A 245 9.84 -3.96 -9.74
C ILE A 245 10.70 -2.71 -9.67
N GLU A 246 11.77 -2.72 -8.86
CA GLU A 246 12.68 -1.59 -8.67
C GLU A 246 13.46 -1.23 -9.94
N THR A 247 13.79 -2.23 -10.80
CA THR A 247 14.48 -1.98 -12.07
C THR A 247 13.56 -1.38 -13.14
N LYS A 248 12.29 -1.78 -13.14
CA LYS A 248 11.31 -1.25 -14.12
C LYS A 248 10.83 0.16 -13.81
N GLU A 249 10.94 0.60 -12.56
CA GLU A 249 10.56 1.94 -12.08
C GLU A 249 9.13 2.42 -12.46
N VAL A 250 8.25 1.50 -12.90
CA VAL A 250 6.85 1.81 -13.26
C VAL A 250 5.98 1.99 -12.03
N VAL A 251 6.36 1.34 -10.93
CA VAL A 251 5.70 1.39 -9.63
C VAL A 251 6.75 1.69 -8.57
N GLU A 252 6.51 2.71 -7.76
CA GLU A 252 7.37 3.02 -6.61
C GLU A 252 7.10 2.00 -5.49
N LEU A 253 8.13 1.26 -5.08
CA LEU A 253 8.03 0.23 -4.05
C LEU A 253 8.57 0.74 -2.72
N ILE A 254 7.78 0.55 -1.65
CA ILE A 254 8.12 0.93 -0.28
C ILE A 254 7.72 -0.20 0.64
N ALA A 255 8.49 -0.45 1.70
CA ALA A 255 8.15 -1.42 2.71
C ALA A 255 8.06 -0.80 4.10
N ILE A 256 7.13 -1.31 4.90
CA ILE A 256 6.96 -1.00 6.31
C ILE A 256 7.11 -2.31 7.08
N GLY A 257 8.20 -2.45 7.81
CA GLY A 257 8.45 -3.57 8.71
C GLY A 257 7.78 -3.33 10.06
N ILE A 258 7.01 -4.31 10.55
CA ILE A 258 6.41 -4.25 11.87
C ILE A 258 7.18 -5.17 12.82
N GLY A 259 7.92 -4.55 13.76
CA GLY A 259 8.72 -5.29 14.73
C GLY A 259 10.00 -5.92 14.19
N HIS A 260 10.17 -5.98 12.87
CA HIS A 260 11.35 -6.57 12.22
C HIS A 260 11.91 -5.64 11.14
N ASP A 261 13.22 -5.73 10.93
CA ASP A 261 13.91 -4.96 9.91
C ASP A 261 13.74 -5.59 8.53
N VAL A 262 13.07 -4.89 7.63
CA VAL A 262 12.85 -5.28 6.23
C VAL A 262 13.79 -4.57 5.25
N THR A 263 14.72 -3.73 5.73
CA THR A 263 15.69 -2.99 4.91
C THR A 263 16.63 -3.93 4.15
N ARG A 264 16.80 -5.16 4.64
CA ARG A 264 17.58 -6.21 3.95
C ARG A 264 16.97 -6.67 2.62
N TYR A 265 15.69 -6.40 2.38
CA TYR A 265 14.98 -6.77 1.17
C TYR A 265 14.70 -5.56 0.26
N TYR A 266 14.26 -4.45 0.84
CA TYR A 266 13.73 -3.29 0.12
C TYR A 266 14.66 -2.10 0.24
N LYS A 267 14.90 -1.39 -0.86
CA LYS A 267 15.74 -0.17 -0.88
C LYS A 267 15.11 0.98 -0.08
N ARG A 268 13.77 1.07 -0.13
CA ARG A 268 13.01 2.05 0.65
C ARG A 268 12.18 1.31 1.68
N ALA A 269 12.66 1.30 2.91
CA ALA A 269 12.00 0.60 4.00
C ALA A 269 12.04 1.40 5.29
N VAL A 270 11.00 1.22 6.10
CA VAL A 270 10.87 1.79 7.45
C VAL A 270 10.52 0.67 8.40
N THR A 271 11.12 0.67 9.58
CA THR A 271 10.77 -0.26 10.65
C THR A 271 9.97 0.46 11.73
N ILE A 272 8.85 -0.14 12.12
CA ILE A 272 7.94 0.37 13.14
C ILE A 272 7.81 -0.68 14.22
N THR A 273 8.13 -0.32 15.45
CA THR A 273 8.00 -1.21 16.62
C THR A 273 6.78 -0.89 17.45
N ASP A 274 6.25 0.34 17.36
CA ASP A 274 5.12 0.80 18.14
C ASP A 274 4.18 1.69 17.33
N ALA A 275 2.88 1.66 17.68
CA ALA A 275 1.86 2.49 17.04
C ALA A 275 2.12 4.01 17.19
N GLU A 276 2.87 4.43 18.20
CA GLU A 276 3.26 5.84 18.38
C GLU A 276 4.38 6.26 17.42
N GLN A 277 5.33 5.37 17.11
CA GLN A 277 6.38 5.59 16.11
C GLN A 277 5.82 5.63 14.70
N LEU A 278 4.73 4.91 14.44
CA LEU A 278 3.97 4.94 13.20
C LEU A 278 3.67 6.38 12.76
N ALA A 279 3.32 7.23 13.72
CA ALA A 279 2.98 8.62 13.48
C ALA A 279 4.15 9.45 12.93
N GLY A 280 5.36 9.23 13.41
CA GLY A 280 6.58 9.94 12.97
C GLY A 280 7.15 9.37 11.68
N ALA A 281 7.51 8.10 11.70
CA ALA A 281 8.22 7.43 10.61
C ALA A 281 7.44 7.42 9.28
N ILE A 282 6.15 7.07 9.31
CA ILE A 282 5.31 7.11 8.08
C ILE A 282 5.13 8.52 7.57
N THR A 283 4.97 9.51 8.44
CA THR A 283 4.81 10.90 7.99
C THR A 283 6.04 11.41 7.26
N GLU A 284 7.23 11.08 7.76
CA GLU A 284 8.50 11.49 7.15
C GLU A 284 8.72 10.79 5.82
N GLN A 285 8.52 9.48 5.78
CA GLN A 285 8.70 8.69 4.56
C GLN A 285 7.68 9.04 3.47
N LEU A 286 6.41 9.23 3.83
CA LEU A 286 5.41 9.68 2.87
C LEU A 286 5.70 11.11 2.40
N ALA A 287 6.16 12.00 3.30
CA ALA A 287 6.55 13.33 2.91
C ALA A 287 7.72 13.29 1.92
N GLU A 288 8.79 12.54 2.22
CA GLU A 288 9.93 12.35 1.30
C GLU A 288 9.49 11.71 -0.03
N LEU A 289 8.54 10.77 0.03
CA LEU A 289 7.99 10.13 -1.16
C LEU A 289 7.32 11.14 -2.09
N PHE A 290 6.57 12.07 -1.52
CA PHE A 290 5.88 13.11 -2.29
C PHE A 290 6.79 14.32 -2.59
N GLU A 291 7.93 14.48 -1.90
CA GLU A 291 8.93 15.54 -2.15
C GLU A 291 9.82 15.30 -3.38
N LYS A 292 10.02 14.03 -3.76
CA LYS A 292 10.85 13.69 -4.92
C LYS A 292 10.05 13.76 -6.22
N LYS A 293 10.21 14.86 -6.92
CA LYS A 293 10.15 14.95 -8.38
C LYS A 293 11.46 15.44 -8.91
#